data_7ddc8318622d5852dced40433fbf2827
#
_entry.id   7ddc8318622d5852dced40433fbf2827
#
_cell.length_a   1.000
_cell.length_b   1.000
_cell.length_c   1.000
_cell.angle_alpha   90.00
_cell.angle_beta   90.00
_cell.angle_gamma   90.00
#
_symmetry.space_group_name_H-M   'P 1'
#
loop_
_entity.id
_entity.type
_entity.pdbx_description
1 polymer ?
#
loop_
_entity_poly.entity_id
_entity_poly.type
_entity_poly.pdbx_seq_one_letter_code
_entity_poly.pdbx_strand_id
1 'polypeptide(L)'
;MLRKTKIICTLGPAVESEEMMRKLIRAGMDAARFNFSHGDHEEHLGRLNKLKAVRDSMSRPVATIMDTKGPEIRIKSFDVKSISLEAGDTFTLTTEDVVGNGERVAVTYPKLHEEVKPGMEILIDDGLVALRVEEIQGAEIRCTVENGGTLSANKSINIPGVHIHLPALTEKDISDIQFAVENDFDFIAASFIRRADDDHLQDREPGGRGQHRRDPGGLRRYHGGPRRPGRRDPRCQGARAPEADHP
;
A
#
# COMPACT_ATOMS: atom_id res chain seq x y z
N MET A 1 -4.76 4.06 -32.95
CA MET A 1 -3.65 3.18 -32.52
C MET A 1 -3.81 2.94 -31.03
N LEU A 2 -3.92 1.69 -30.57
CA LEU A 2 -4.01 1.37 -29.14
C LEU A 2 -2.63 1.59 -28.50
N ARG A 3 -2.55 2.46 -27.50
CA ARG A 3 -1.31 2.66 -26.72
C ARG A 3 -1.01 1.40 -25.90
N LYS A 4 0.22 0.92 -25.97
CA LYS A 4 0.67 -0.24 -25.17
C LYS A 4 0.97 0.14 -23.71
N THR A 5 1.47 1.37 -23.48
CA THR A 5 1.76 1.89 -22.15
C THR A 5 0.49 2.42 -21.50
N LYS A 6 0.25 2.04 -20.24
CA LYS A 6 -0.82 2.55 -19.39
C LYS A 6 -0.30 3.63 -18.46
N ILE A 7 -1.05 4.72 -18.33
CA ILE A 7 -0.70 5.85 -17.46
C ILE A 7 -1.56 5.79 -16.22
N ILE A 8 -0.92 5.64 -15.06
CA ILE A 8 -1.57 5.65 -13.75
C ILE A 8 -1.25 7.00 -13.09
N CYS A 9 -2.28 7.75 -12.69
CA CYS A 9 -2.11 9.00 -11.97
C CYS A 9 -2.62 8.87 -10.54
N THR A 10 -1.80 9.28 -9.56
CA THR A 10 -2.27 9.37 -8.17
C THR A 10 -3.12 10.61 -8.00
N LEU A 11 -4.35 10.43 -7.49
CA LEU A 11 -5.24 11.52 -7.15
C LEU A 11 -4.91 12.04 -5.73
N GLY A 12 -4.45 13.25 -5.66
CA GLY A 12 -4.16 13.98 -4.43
C GLY A 12 -4.75 15.39 -4.47
N PRO A 13 -4.51 16.24 -3.45
CA PRO A 13 -5.10 17.57 -3.35
C PRO A 13 -4.92 18.46 -4.59
N ALA A 14 -3.78 18.35 -5.26
CA ALA A 14 -3.48 19.14 -6.46
C ALA A 14 -4.35 18.80 -7.68
N VAL A 15 -5.03 17.65 -7.67
CA VAL A 15 -5.81 17.14 -8.81
C VAL A 15 -7.26 16.82 -8.45
N GLU A 16 -7.77 17.40 -7.37
CA GLU A 16 -9.13 17.14 -6.85
C GLU A 16 -10.27 17.78 -7.66
N SER A 17 -9.97 18.79 -8.48
CA SER A 17 -11.01 19.46 -9.25
C SER A 17 -11.44 18.62 -10.45
N GLU A 18 -12.72 18.64 -10.77
CA GLU A 18 -13.24 17.98 -11.97
C GLU A 18 -12.53 18.46 -13.25
N GLU A 19 -12.19 19.76 -13.32
CA GLU A 19 -11.47 20.32 -14.46
C GLU A 19 -10.09 19.65 -14.64
N MET A 20 -9.35 19.47 -13.54
CA MET A 20 -8.05 18.81 -13.58
C MET A 20 -8.19 17.33 -13.94
N MET A 21 -9.18 16.63 -13.37
CA MET A 21 -9.47 15.25 -13.74
C MET A 21 -9.79 15.12 -15.23
N ARG A 22 -10.57 16.03 -15.81
CA ARG A 22 -10.84 16.09 -17.26
C ARG A 22 -9.56 16.29 -18.07
N LYS A 23 -8.66 17.18 -17.61
CA LYS A 23 -7.36 17.39 -18.27
C LYS A 23 -6.50 16.14 -18.24
N LEU A 24 -6.42 15.44 -17.10
CA LEU A 24 -5.67 14.18 -16.97
C LEU A 24 -6.23 13.07 -17.88
N ILE A 25 -7.55 12.91 -17.92
CA ILE A 25 -8.21 11.93 -18.81
C ILE A 25 -7.93 12.26 -20.29
N ARG A 26 -8.02 13.54 -20.68
CA ARG A 26 -7.69 13.97 -22.06
C ARG A 26 -6.22 13.74 -22.40
N ALA A 27 -5.32 14.00 -21.44
CA ALA A 27 -3.89 13.75 -21.58
C ALA A 27 -3.54 12.26 -21.65
N GLY A 28 -4.49 11.39 -21.25
CA GLY A 28 -4.38 9.96 -21.44
C GLY A 28 -4.24 9.14 -20.19
N MET A 29 -4.74 9.60 -19.06
CA MET A 29 -4.85 8.78 -17.85
C MET A 29 -5.71 7.56 -18.14
N ASP A 30 -5.16 6.37 -17.89
CA ASP A 30 -5.84 5.08 -18.03
C ASP A 30 -6.38 4.57 -16.69
N ALA A 31 -5.71 4.93 -15.58
CA ALA A 31 -6.13 4.56 -14.24
C ALA A 31 -5.83 5.67 -13.22
N ALA A 32 -6.71 5.80 -12.25
CA ALA A 32 -6.57 6.71 -11.10
C ALA A 32 -6.22 5.92 -9.85
N ARG A 33 -5.08 6.25 -9.21
CA ARG A 33 -4.62 5.63 -7.96
C ARG A 33 -5.03 6.50 -6.78
N PHE A 34 -5.64 5.87 -5.78
CA PHE A 34 -6.00 6.42 -4.49
C PHE A 34 -5.07 5.84 -3.44
N ASN A 35 -4.23 6.69 -2.83
CA ASN A 35 -3.27 6.27 -1.82
C ASN A 35 -3.89 6.33 -0.43
N PHE A 36 -4.27 5.18 0.13
CA PHE A 36 -4.90 5.05 1.45
C PHE A 36 -3.91 5.15 2.62
N SER A 37 -2.63 5.40 2.36
CA SER A 37 -1.70 5.82 3.40
C SER A 37 -2.03 7.20 3.96
N HIS A 38 -2.80 8.02 3.22
CA HIS A 38 -3.18 9.39 3.56
C HIS A 38 -4.67 9.60 3.33
N GLY A 39 -5.26 10.53 4.08
CA GLY A 39 -6.68 10.83 4.01
C GLY A 39 -7.55 9.80 4.71
N ASP A 40 -8.84 10.06 4.72
CA ASP A 40 -9.87 9.18 5.27
C ASP A 40 -10.83 8.67 4.18
N HIS A 41 -11.75 7.80 4.57
CA HIS A 41 -12.74 7.22 3.65
C HIS A 41 -13.66 8.27 3.03
N GLU A 42 -14.01 9.33 3.75
CA GLU A 42 -14.90 10.40 3.26
C GLU A 42 -14.22 11.20 2.13
N GLU A 43 -12.95 11.58 2.33
CA GLU A 43 -12.16 12.26 1.31
C GLU A 43 -12.00 11.39 0.06
N HIS A 44 -11.68 10.10 0.24
CA HIS A 44 -11.53 9.17 -0.87
C HIS A 44 -12.84 8.96 -1.62
N LEU A 45 -13.97 8.87 -0.91
CA LEU A 45 -15.29 8.76 -1.51
C LEU A 45 -15.65 10.02 -2.32
N GLY A 46 -15.36 11.19 -1.78
CA GLY A 46 -15.57 12.47 -2.48
C GLY A 46 -14.79 12.53 -3.81
N ARG A 47 -13.51 12.16 -3.79
CA ARG A 47 -12.66 12.09 -4.99
C ARG A 47 -13.15 11.03 -5.99
N LEU A 48 -13.54 9.85 -5.49
CA LEU A 48 -14.07 8.76 -6.32
C LEU A 48 -15.34 9.15 -7.04
N ASN A 49 -16.29 9.77 -6.35
CA ASN A 49 -17.55 10.22 -6.93
C ASN A 49 -17.35 11.29 -8.01
N LYS A 50 -16.44 12.26 -7.78
CA LYS A 50 -16.04 13.24 -8.80
C LYS A 50 -15.45 12.57 -10.03
N LEU A 51 -14.52 11.60 -9.83
CA LEU A 51 -13.91 10.86 -10.94
C LEU A 51 -14.95 10.06 -11.72
N LYS A 52 -15.87 9.35 -11.04
CA LYS A 52 -16.95 8.59 -11.68
C LYS A 52 -17.82 9.52 -12.55
N ALA A 53 -18.25 10.66 -12.02
CA ALA A 53 -19.04 11.65 -12.75
C ALA A 53 -18.28 12.21 -13.98
N VAL A 54 -17.00 12.51 -13.83
CA VAL A 54 -16.19 13.04 -14.93
C VAL A 54 -15.97 12.01 -16.01
N ARG A 55 -15.55 10.77 -15.68
CA ARG A 55 -15.32 9.71 -16.68
C ARG A 55 -16.59 9.36 -17.45
N ASP A 56 -17.74 9.33 -16.78
CA ASP A 56 -19.04 9.03 -17.40
C ASP A 56 -19.45 10.16 -18.36
N SER A 57 -19.26 11.44 -17.97
CA SER A 57 -19.54 12.58 -18.85
C SER A 57 -18.66 12.65 -20.09
N MET A 58 -17.48 12.04 -20.03
CA MET A 58 -16.52 11.99 -21.15
C MET A 58 -16.62 10.68 -21.96
N SER A 59 -17.45 9.73 -21.56
CA SER A 59 -17.53 8.38 -22.12
C SER A 59 -16.14 7.72 -22.28
N ARG A 60 -15.25 7.91 -21.27
CA ARG A 60 -13.88 7.38 -21.24
C ARG A 60 -13.74 6.39 -20.09
N PRO A 61 -13.33 5.15 -20.35
CA PRO A 61 -13.02 4.21 -19.29
C PRO A 61 -11.73 4.64 -18.59
N VAL A 62 -11.82 4.89 -17.27
CA VAL A 62 -10.67 5.12 -16.39
C VAL A 62 -10.84 4.18 -15.22
N ALA A 63 -9.87 3.31 -15.02
CA ALA A 63 -9.89 2.37 -13.90
C ALA A 63 -9.57 3.08 -12.58
N THR A 64 -10.07 2.54 -11.47
CA THR A 64 -9.80 2.99 -10.12
C THR A 64 -8.94 1.97 -9.38
N ILE A 65 -7.86 2.43 -8.76
CA ILE A 65 -6.91 1.60 -8.02
C ILE A 65 -6.87 2.12 -6.57
N MET A 66 -7.26 1.29 -5.61
CA MET A 66 -7.00 1.51 -4.21
C MET A 66 -5.62 0.93 -3.87
N ASP A 67 -4.75 1.73 -3.28
CA ASP A 67 -3.42 1.32 -2.83
C ASP A 67 -3.38 1.37 -1.30
N THR A 68 -3.25 0.19 -0.67
CA THR A 68 -3.26 0.06 0.78
C THR A 68 -2.00 0.66 1.40
N LYS A 69 -2.09 1.06 2.67
CA LYS A 69 -0.92 1.47 3.43
C LYS A 69 0.04 0.30 3.66
N GLY A 70 -0.50 -0.87 3.99
CA GLY A 70 0.25 -2.05 4.37
C GLY A 70 0.94 -1.95 5.73
N PRO A 71 1.48 -3.07 6.23
CA PRO A 71 2.23 -3.12 7.48
C PRO A 71 3.65 -2.59 7.28
N GLU A 72 3.88 -1.33 7.63
CA GLU A 72 5.16 -0.65 7.51
C GLU A 72 5.70 -0.27 8.89
N ILE A 73 7.02 -0.46 9.08
CA ILE A 73 7.72 0.02 10.27
C ILE A 73 8.26 1.42 9.98
N ARG A 74 8.04 2.35 10.91
CA ARG A 74 8.54 3.73 10.82
C ARG A 74 9.17 4.16 12.13
N ILE A 75 10.10 5.11 12.08
CA ILE A 75 10.44 5.92 13.26
C ILE A 75 9.30 6.88 13.57
N LYS A 76 9.14 7.22 14.86
CA LYS A 76 8.13 8.17 15.32
C LYS A 76 8.63 9.62 15.22
N SER A 77 8.09 10.50 16.03
CA SER A 77 8.43 11.93 16.07
C SER A 77 9.68 12.23 16.87
N PHE A 78 10.30 13.35 16.55
CA PHE A 78 11.36 14.00 17.34
C PHE A 78 10.81 15.24 18.04
N ASP A 79 11.53 15.68 19.07
CA ASP A 79 11.30 16.96 19.76
C ASP A 79 11.69 18.18 18.90
N VAL A 80 12.45 17.92 17.81
CA VAL A 80 12.87 18.88 16.80
C VAL A 80 12.39 18.46 15.41
N LYS A 81 12.46 19.36 14.45
CA LYS A 81 12.01 19.09 13.08
C LYS A 81 12.81 17.99 12.38
N SER A 82 14.12 17.96 12.64
CA SER A 82 15.05 16.97 12.09
C SER A 82 16.32 16.94 12.91
N ILE A 83 16.99 15.79 12.92
CA ILE A 83 18.32 15.57 13.50
C ILE A 83 19.32 15.25 12.41
N SER A 84 20.61 15.46 12.66
CA SER A 84 21.70 15.02 11.79
C SER A 84 22.49 13.95 12.48
N LEU A 85 22.76 12.85 11.77
CA LEU A 85 23.59 11.73 12.24
C LEU A 85 24.83 11.65 11.34
N GLU A 86 25.99 11.39 11.93
CA GLU A 86 27.23 11.17 11.22
C GLU A 86 27.66 9.70 11.32
N ALA A 87 28.43 9.24 10.34
CA ALA A 87 28.96 7.88 10.37
C ALA A 87 29.89 7.70 11.61
N GLY A 88 29.66 6.64 12.35
CA GLY A 88 30.34 6.35 13.61
C GLY A 88 29.58 6.81 14.86
N ASP A 89 28.53 7.59 14.74
CA ASP A 89 27.67 7.98 15.85
C ASP A 89 26.97 6.76 16.45
N THR A 90 26.65 6.84 17.75
CA THR A 90 25.74 5.90 18.40
C THR A 90 24.32 6.46 18.34
N PHE A 91 23.37 5.67 17.86
CA PHE A 91 21.97 6.02 17.83
C PHE A 91 21.08 4.86 18.28
N THR A 92 20.07 5.15 19.10
CA THR A 92 19.22 4.10 19.71
C THR A 92 17.81 4.14 19.12
N LEU A 93 17.35 3.00 18.62
CA LEU A 93 15.94 2.78 18.33
C LEU A 93 15.27 2.15 19.53
N THR A 94 14.10 2.63 19.93
CA THR A 94 13.36 2.08 21.08
C THR A 94 11.94 1.68 20.68
N THR A 95 11.46 0.59 21.27
CA THR A 95 10.06 0.16 21.13
C THR A 95 9.14 0.78 22.19
N GLU A 96 9.69 1.56 23.13
CA GLU A 96 8.92 2.38 24.06
C GLU A 96 8.34 3.60 23.34
N ASP A 97 7.18 4.09 23.83
CA ASP A 97 6.54 5.26 23.24
C ASP A 97 7.12 6.55 23.83
N VAL A 98 8.20 7.03 23.22
CA VAL A 98 8.89 8.25 23.61
C VAL A 98 9.02 9.21 22.44
N VAL A 99 9.11 10.50 22.74
CA VAL A 99 9.51 11.51 21.75
C VAL A 99 11.02 11.41 21.54
N GLY A 100 11.44 11.28 20.29
CA GLY A 100 12.86 11.13 19.93
C GLY A 100 13.65 12.42 20.06
N ASN A 101 14.96 12.28 20.11
CA ASN A 101 15.95 13.37 20.15
C ASN A 101 17.19 12.99 19.32
N GLY A 102 18.31 13.70 19.49
CA GLY A 102 19.56 13.41 18.78
C GLY A 102 20.24 12.08 19.14
N GLU A 103 19.79 11.38 20.19
CA GLU A 103 20.39 10.14 20.68
C GLU A 103 19.51 8.91 20.47
N ARG A 104 18.17 9.10 20.46
CA ARG A 104 17.22 7.99 20.32
C ARG A 104 15.91 8.40 19.67
N VAL A 105 15.19 7.42 19.11
CA VAL A 105 13.84 7.58 18.56
C VAL A 105 12.99 6.31 18.74
N ALA A 106 11.71 6.50 19.02
CA ALA A 106 10.75 5.41 19.07
C ALA A 106 10.43 4.87 17.67
N VAL A 107 10.11 3.57 17.58
CA VAL A 107 9.63 2.91 16.37
C VAL A 107 8.16 2.53 16.50
N THR A 108 7.47 2.37 15.36
CA THR A 108 6.04 2.02 15.35
C THR A 108 5.78 0.55 15.66
N TYR A 109 6.76 -0.32 15.48
CA TYR A 109 6.61 -1.75 15.70
C TYR A 109 7.12 -2.16 17.09
N PRO A 110 6.22 -2.53 18.04
CA PRO A 110 6.59 -2.71 19.44
C PRO A 110 7.46 -3.95 19.72
N LYS A 111 7.53 -4.89 18.77
CA LYS A 111 8.33 -6.11 18.92
C LYS A 111 9.65 -6.10 18.14
N LEU A 112 10.06 -4.95 17.61
CA LEU A 112 11.25 -4.87 16.79
C LEU A 112 12.50 -5.40 17.53
N HIS A 113 12.64 -5.10 18.82
CA HIS A 113 13.76 -5.54 19.67
C HIS A 113 13.84 -7.06 19.86
N GLU A 114 12.72 -7.79 19.65
CA GLU A 114 12.68 -9.27 19.72
C GLU A 114 13.15 -9.93 18.41
N GLU A 115 13.10 -9.21 17.29
CA GLU A 115 13.30 -9.74 15.95
C GLU A 115 14.65 -9.39 15.33
N VAL A 116 15.28 -8.31 15.80
CA VAL A 116 16.62 -7.93 15.35
C VAL A 116 17.70 -8.57 16.23
N LYS A 117 18.92 -8.67 15.71
CA LYS A 117 20.09 -9.22 16.42
C LYS A 117 21.32 -8.34 16.18
N PRO A 118 22.31 -8.36 17.07
CA PRO A 118 23.59 -7.72 16.82
C PRO A 118 24.19 -8.11 15.48
N GLY A 119 24.76 -7.13 14.77
CA GLY A 119 25.31 -7.27 13.43
C GLY A 119 24.31 -7.07 12.28
N MET A 120 23.02 -6.97 12.56
CA MET A 120 22.01 -6.69 11.52
C MET A 120 22.03 -5.22 11.10
N GLU A 121 21.71 -4.99 9.82
CA GLU A 121 21.57 -3.67 9.24
C GLU A 121 20.11 -3.21 9.32
N ILE A 122 19.91 -1.95 9.71
CA ILE A 122 18.62 -1.27 9.69
C ILE A 122 18.74 -0.04 8.79
N LEU A 123 17.92 0.00 7.74
CA LEU A 123 17.87 1.08 6.78
C LEU A 123 16.70 2.01 7.09
N ILE A 124 16.96 3.33 7.14
CA ILE A 124 15.94 4.35 7.38
C ILE A 124 15.87 5.28 6.17
N ASP A 125 14.65 5.76 5.84
CA ASP A 125 14.38 6.67 4.73
C ASP A 125 14.91 6.12 3.39
N ASP A 126 14.43 4.92 3.01
CA ASP A 126 14.81 4.21 1.80
C ASP A 126 16.33 3.94 1.67
N GLY A 127 17.01 3.84 2.82
CA GLY A 127 18.45 3.57 2.89
C GLY A 127 19.34 4.81 2.86
N LEU A 128 18.77 6.01 2.99
CA LEU A 128 19.55 7.24 3.14
C LEU A 128 20.36 7.24 4.44
N VAL A 129 19.85 6.63 5.50
CA VAL A 129 20.58 6.38 6.75
C VAL A 129 20.64 4.89 6.99
N ALA A 130 21.83 4.38 7.24
CA ALA A 130 22.10 2.99 7.57
C ALA A 130 22.65 2.87 8.99
N LEU A 131 22.04 1.96 9.75
CA LEU A 131 22.41 1.67 11.14
C LEU A 131 22.82 0.20 11.23
N ARG A 132 23.85 -0.10 12.02
CA ARG A 132 24.21 -1.46 12.43
C ARG A 132 23.84 -1.68 13.88
N VAL A 133 23.08 -2.74 14.15
CA VAL A 133 22.72 -3.14 15.52
C VAL A 133 23.97 -3.63 16.25
N GLU A 134 24.30 -3.03 17.37
CA GLU A 134 25.41 -3.43 18.25
C GLU A 134 24.91 -4.27 19.42
N GLU A 135 23.87 -3.79 20.10
CA GLU A 135 23.38 -4.38 21.34
C GLU A 135 21.86 -4.17 21.48
N ILE A 136 21.21 -5.09 22.20
CA ILE A 136 19.79 -4.99 22.52
C ILE A 136 19.67 -5.10 24.05
N GLN A 137 19.08 -4.07 24.68
CA GLN A 137 18.83 -4.02 26.11
C GLN A 137 17.35 -3.71 26.39
N GLY A 138 16.58 -4.76 26.70
CA GLY A 138 15.12 -4.61 26.87
C GLY A 138 14.48 -4.07 25.60
N ALA A 139 13.83 -2.92 25.67
CA ALA A 139 13.17 -2.27 24.55
C ALA A 139 14.12 -1.44 23.66
N GLU A 140 15.39 -1.29 24.03
CA GLU A 140 16.35 -0.44 23.33
C GLU A 140 17.23 -1.26 22.40
N ILE A 141 17.39 -0.79 21.18
CA ILE A 141 18.23 -1.33 20.13
C ILE A 141 19.32 -0.30 19.85
N ARG A 142 20.50 -0.50 20.45
CA ARG A 142 21.64 0.38 20.29
C ARG A 142 22.35 0.07 18.97
N CYS A 143 22.55 1.10 18.16
CA CYS A 143 23.12 0.99 16.84
C CYS A 143 24.30 1.94 16.66
N THR A 144 25.21 1.56 15.77
CA THR A 144 26.22 2.45 15.17
C THR A 144 25.71 2.93 13.81
N VAL A 145 25.85 4.21 13.54
CA VAL A 145 25.53 4.81 12.24
C VAL A 145 26.62 4.42 11.24
N GLU A 146 26.24 3.68 10.19
CA GLU A 146 27.17 3.34 9.10
C GLU A 146 27.16 4.37 7.99
N ASN A 147 25.97 4.86 7.64
CA ASN A 147 25.79 5.95 6.69
C ASN A 147 24.91 7.02 7.35
N GLY A 148 25.50 8.19 7.54
CA GLY A 148 24.84 9.32 8.18
C GLY A 148 23.95 10.11 7.22
N GLY A 149 23.11 10.96 7.80
CA GLY A 149 22.20 11.82 7.05
C GLY A 149 21.25 12.59 7.97
N THR A 150 20.35 13.35 7.36
CA THR A 150 19.32 14.09 8.09
C THR A 150 18.07 13.25 8.22
N LEU A 151 17.64 13.00 9.47
CA LEU A 151 16.40 12.30 9.78
C LEU A 151 15.31 13.27 10.23
N SER A 152 14.12 13.13 9.66
CA SER A 152 12.87 13.75 10.13
C SER A 152 11.88 12.68 10.60
N ALA A 153 10.79 13.10 11.23
CA ALA A 153 9.77 12.20 11.73
C ALA A 153 9.15 11.29 10.66
N ASN A 154 8.62 10.15 11.08
CA ASN A 154 7.81 9.22 10.29
C ASN A 154 8.53 8.57 9.09
N LYS A 155 9.87 8.50 9.10
CA LYS A 155 10.63 7.83 8.05
C LYS A 155 10.49 6.31 8.15
N SER A 156 10.45 5.65 6.98
CA SER A 156 10.36 4.19 6.86
C SER A 156 11.59 3.49 7.43
N ILE A 157 11.40 2.31 7.98
CA ILE A 157 12.44 1.37 8.39
C ILE A 157 12.35 0.13 7.52
N ASN A 158 13.48 -0.29 6.96
CA ASN A 158 13.65 -1.57 6.29
C ASN A 158 14.79 -2.35 6.94
N ILE A 159 14.64 -3.67 7.09
CA ILE A 159 15.64 -4.55 7.70
C ILE A 159 15.90 -5.68 6.72
N PRO A 160 16.92 -5.56 5.86
CA PRO A 160 17.21 -6.54 4.84
C PRO A 160 17.52 -7.92 5.44
N GLY A 161 16.97 -8.97 4.81
CA GLY A 161 17.26 -10.34 5.21
C GLY A 161 16.61 -10.83 6.50
N VAL A 162 15.77 -9.99 7.16
CA VAL A 162 15.06 -10.35 8.39
C VAL A 162 13.58 -10.60 8.08
N HIS A 163 13.08 -11.72 8.57
CA HIS A 163 11.65 -12.02 8.52
C HIS A 163 10.98 -11.36 9.73
N ILE A 164 10.28 -10.26 9.51
CA ILE A 164 9.54 -9.54 10.54
C ILE A 164 8.12 -10.10 10.64
N HIS A 165 7.67 -10.46 11.85
CA HIS A 165 6.35 -11.03 12.11
C HIS A 165 5.24 -9.97 12.18
N LEU A 166 5.16 -9.12 11.15
CA LEU A 166 4.04 -8.20 10.98
C LEU A 166 2.86 -8.95 10.34
N PRO A 167 1.61 -8.62 10.70
CA PRO A 167 0.44 -9.19 10.05
C PRO A 167 0.47 -8.87 8.55
N ALA A 168 -0.03 -9.78 7.71
CA ALA A 168 -0.09 -9.58 6.26
C ALA A 168 -1.00 -8.40 5.87
N LEU A 169 -2.02 -8.13 6.71
CA LEU A 169 -2.94 -6.99 6.60
C LEU A 169 -3.12 -6.38 7.99
N THR A 170 -3.09 -5.07 8.07
CA THR A 170 -3.47 -4.34 9.29
C THR A 170 -5.00 -4.24 9.39
N GLU A 171 -5.54 -3.90 10.56
CA GLU A 171 -6.97 -3.62 10.72
C GLU A 171 -7.43 -2.48 9.80
N LYS A 172 -6.57 -1.47 9.61
CA LYS A 172 -6.81 -0.40 8.65
C LYS A 172 -6.90 -0.93 7.22
N ASP A 173 -5.98 -1.79 6.79
CA ASP A 173 -6.01 -2.36 5.44
C ASP A 173 -7.29 -3.17 5.20
N ILE A 174 -7.75 -3.92 6.22
CA ILE A 174 -9.01 -4.67 6.14
C ILE A 174 -10.19 -3.71 5.95
N SER A 175 -10.26 -2.63 6.73
CA SER A 175 -11.29 -1.60 6.62
C SER A 175 -11.25 -0.91 5.26
N ASP A 176 -10.05 -0.55 4.77
CA ASP A 176 -9.85 0.10 3.48
C ASP A 176 -10.25 -0.83 2.32
N ILE A 177 -9.94 -2.13 2.41
CA ILE A 177 -10.33 -3.13 1.42
C ILE A 177 -11.86 -3.29 1.37
N GLN A 178 -12.52 -3.34 2.54
CA GLN A 178 -13.98 -3.39 2.61
C GLN A 178 -14.61 -2.16 1.94
N PHE A 179 -14.10 -0.97 2.27
CA PHE A 179 -14.52 0.26 1.64
C PHE A 179 -14.35 0.23 0.10
N ALA A 180 -13.22 -0.27 -0.40
CA ALA A 180 -12.98 -0.37 -1.83
C ALA A 180 -13.95 -1.30 -2.54
N VAL A 181 -14.28 -2.45 -1.92
CA VAL A 181 -15.27 -3.40 -2.44
C VAL A 181 -16.67 -2.79 -2.46
N GLU A 182 -17.06 -2.11 -1.39
CA GLU A 182 -18.38 -1.44 -1.27
C GLU A 182 -18.56 -0.30 -2.28
N ASN A 183 -17.46 0.35 -2.67
CA ASN A 183 -17.47 1.49 -3.58
C ASN A 183 -17.00 1.15 -5.00
N ASP A 184 -16.97 -0.14 -5.38
CA ASP A 184 -16.68 -0.60 -6.75
C ASP A 184 -15.34 -0.10 -7.30
N PHE A 185 -14.26 -0.20 -6.52
CA PHE A 185 -12.92 -0.03 -7.07
C PHE A 185 -12.57 -1.18 -8.01
N ASP A 186 -11.92 -0.88 -9.13
CA ASP A 186 -11.58 -1.88 -10.14
C ASP A 186 -10.39 -2.74 -9.74
N PHE A 187 -9.43 -2.19 -8.97
CA PHE A 187 -8.21 -2.86 -8.53
C PHE A 187 -7.85 -2.49 -7.10
N ILE A 188 -7.23 -3.44 -6.41
CA ILE A 188 -6.57 -3.25 -5.11
C ILE A 188 -5.08 -3.54 -5.30
N ALA A 189 -4.24 -2.54 -5.09
CA ALA A 189 -2.81 -2.66 -4.96
C ALA A 189 -2.50 -2.84 -3.48
N ALA A 190 -2.08 -4.04 -3.09
CA ALA A 190 -1.79 -4.34 -1.71
C ALA A 190 -0.29 -4.14 -1.45
N SER A 191 0.04 -3.12 -0.65
CA SER A 191 1.41 -2.76 -0.28
C SER A 191 1.98 -3.71 0.77
N PHE A 192 3.28 -3.98 0.71
CA PHE A 192 4.02 -4.80 1.69
C PHE A 192 3.43 -6.19 1.92
N ILE A 193 2.85 -6.82 0.88
CA ILE A 193 2.33 -8.18 1.01
C ILE A 193 3.45 -9.13 1.43
N ARG A 194 3.21 -9.82 2.54
CA ARG A 194 4.03 -10.90 3.06
C ARG A 194 3.32 -12.23 2.84
N ARG A 195 4.07 -13.34 2.84
CA ARG A 195 3.45 -14.66 2.95
C ARG A 195 2.72 -14.71 4.29
N ALA A 196 1.45 -15.10 4.29
CA ALA A 196 0.82 -15.58 5.51
C ALA A 196 1.59 -16.85 5.90
N ASP A 197 2.32 -16.81 7.01
CA ASP A 197 2.92 -18.01 7.57
C ASP A 197 1.79 -18.92 8.00
N ASP A 198 1.94 -20.22 7.79
CA ASP A 198 0.92 -21.24 8.03
C ASP A 198 0.46 -21.32 9.50
N ASP A 199 1.15 -20.67 10.42
CA ASP A 199 0.88 -20.70 11.86
C ASP A 199 -0.40 -19.96 12.30
N HIS A 200 -0.94 -19.04 11.49
CA HIS A 200 -2.19 -18.34 11.79
C HIS A 200 -3.43 -18.93 11.09
N LEU A 201 -3.25 -19.96 10.26
CA LEU A 201 -4.37 -20.65 9.58
C LEU A 201 -4.91 -21.87 10.34
N GLN A 202 -4.30 -22.26 11.45
CA GLN A 202 -4.74 -23.42 12.22
C GLN A 202 -5.99 -23.18 13.08
N ASP A 203 -6.42 -21.93 13.30
CA ASP A 203 -7.58 -21.59 14.11
C ASP A 203 -8.88 -21.32 13.35
N ARG A 204 -8.94 -21.60 12.04
CA ARG A 204 -10.18 -21.52 11.27
C ARG A 204 -10.52 -22.86 10.65
N GLU A 205 -11.66 -23.39 11.09
CA GLU A 205 -12.29 -24.67 10.71
C GLU A 205 -12.25 -24.98 9.20
N PRO A 206 -12.18 -26.29 8.81
CA PRO A 206 -11.99 -26.72 7.43
C PRO A 206 -13.32 -26.70 6.66
N GLY A 207 -13.48 -25.69 5.81
CA GLY A 207 -14.65 -25.60 4.94
C GLY A 207 -14.47 -24.70 3.74
N GLY A 208 -13.69 -25.12 2.76
CA GLY A 208 -13.64 -24.40 1.49
C GLY A 208 -12.39 -24.64 0.65
N ARG A 209 -12.39 -25.70 -0.14
CA ARG A 209 -11.35 -25.93 -1.15
C ARG A 209 -11.51 -24.96 -2.32
N GLY A 210 -10.69 -23.91 -2.38
CA GLY A 210 -10.49 -23.06 -3.56
C GLY A 210 -9.14 -23.34 -4.20
N GLN A 211 -9.14 -23.87 -5.43
CA GLN A 211 -7.90 -24.05 -6.20
C GLN A 211 -7.34 -22.70 -6.64
N HIS A 212 -6.15 -22.38 -6.17
CA HIS A 212 -5.41 -21.18 -6.58
C HIS A 212 -4.55 -21.44 -7.81
N ARG A 213 -4.86 -20.80 -8.93
CA ARG A 213 -3.92 -20.67 -10.06
C ARG A 213 -2.99 -19.49 -9.83
N ARG A 214 -1.68 -19.73 -9.93
CA ARG A 214 -0.64 -18.68 -9.87
C ARG A 214 -0.48 -18.05 -11.24
N ASP A 215 -0.56 -16.72 -11.29
CA ASP A 215 -0.20 -15.91 -12.45
C ASP A 215 1.14 -15.21 -12.17
N PRO A 216 2.13 -15.24 -13.07
CA PRO A 216 3.50 -14.77 -12.78
C PRO A 216 3.68 -13.25 -12.76
N GLY A 217 2.64 -12.47 -12.86
CA GLY A 217 2.70 -11.00 -12.99
C GLY A 217 2.30 -10.17 -11.77
N GLY A 218 2.11 -10.73 -10.58
CA GLY A 218 1.87 -9.97 -9.33
C GLY A 218 0.55 -9.20 -9.22
N LEU A 219 -0.25 -9.10 -10.27
CA LEU A 219 -1.59 -8.48 -10.26
C LEU A 219 -2.65 -9.58 -10.08
N ARG A 220 -3.22 -9.67 -8.89
CA ARG A 220 -4.33 -10.60 -8.61
C ARG A 220 -5.66 -9.93 -8.90
N ARG A 221 -6.45 -10.52 -9.78
CA ARG A 221 -7.89 -10.22 -9.89
C ARG A 221 -8.62 -10.92 -8.76
N TYR A 222 -9.38 -10.17 -8.00
CA TYR A 222 -10.30 -10.72 -7.01
C TYR A 222 -11.56 -11.22 -7.74
N HIS A 223 -11.71 -12.54 -7.89
CA HIS A 223 -12.93 -13.17 -8.34
C HIS A 223 -13.59 -13.84 -7.12
N GLY A 224 -14.65 -13.27 -6.62
CA GLY A 224 -15.43 -14.02 -5.64
C GLY A 224 -16.32 -13.21 -4.73
N GLY A 225 -17.44 -12.79 -5.24
CA GLY A 225 -18.64 -12.60 -4.44
C GLY A 225 -19.79 -13.32 -5.14
N PRO A 226 -20.81 -13.88 -4.43
CA PRO A 226 -21.94 -14.49 -5.07
C PRO A 226 -22.64 -13.45 -5.94
N ARG A 227 -22.81 -13.77 -7.23
CA ARG A 227 -23.58 -12.96 -8.16
C ARG A 227 -24.99 -12.79 -7.59
N ARG A 228 -25.38 -11.56 -7.28
CA ARG A 228 -26.78 -11.23 -7.01
C ARG A 228 -27.59 -11.54 -8.27
N PRO A 229 -28.65 -12.38 -8.24
CA PRO A 229 -29.51 -12.55 -9.37
C PRO A 229 -30.35 -11.28 -9.54
N GLY A 230 -30.25 -10.63 -10.70
CA GLY A 230 -31.23 -9.63 -11.10
C GLY A 230 -30.74 -8.24 -11.47
N ARG A 231 -29.76 -8.09 -12.35
CA ARG A 231 -29.71 -6.95 -13.28
C ARG A 231 -29.14 -7.43 -14.59
N ARG A 232 -30.01 -7.67 -15.59
CA ARG A 232 -29.62 -7.83 -16.98
C ARG A 232 -29.25 -6.44 -17.52
N ASP A 233 -28.04 -6.29 -18.00
CA ASP A 233 -27.62 -5.10 -18.76
C ASP A 233 -28.37 -5.11 -20.12
N PRO A 234 -29.16 -4.09 -20.46
CA PRO A 234 -29.91 -4.04 -21.71
C PRO A 234 -29.03 -3.88 -22.97
N ARG A 235 -27.72 -3.70 -22.83
CA ARG A 235 -26.82 -3.38 -23.93
C ARG A 235 -26.13 -4.58 -24.60
N CYS A 236 -26.43 -5.81 -24.14
CA CYS A 236 -25.90 -7.04 -24.78
C CYS A 236 -26.89 -7.79 -25.66
N GLN A 237 -27.86 -7.10 -26.29
CA GLN A 237 -28.68 -7.68 -27.37
C GLN A 237 -28.34 -7.01 -28.67
N GLY A 238 -27.62 -7.71 -29.53
CA GLY A 238 -27.48 -7.31 -30.93
C GLY A 238 -26.11 -7.47 -31.55
N ALA A 239 -25.66 -8.68 -31.79
CA ALA A 239 -24.81 -9.00 -32.94
C ALA A 239 -25.03 -10.48 -33.31
N ARG A 240 -26.02 -10.76 -34.09
CA ARG A 240 -26.08 -11.99 -34.90
C ARG A 240 -25.10 -11.83 -36.05
N ALA A 241 -24.19 -12.79 -36.18
CA ALA A 241 -23.37 -12.93 -37.39
C ALA A 241 -24.25 -13.31 -38.59
N PRO A 242 -23.95 -12.81 -39.80
CA PRO A 242 -24.64 -13.26 -41.01
C PRO A 242 -24.19 -14.68 -41.38
N GLU A 243 -25.17 -15.54 -41.65
CA GLU A 243 -24.98 -16.83 -42.29
C GLU A 243 -24.41 -16.61 -43.69
N ALA A 244 -23.35 -17.33 -44.02
CA ALA A 244 -22.81 -17.39 -45.40
C ALA A 244 -23.59 -18.46 -46.19
N ASP A 245 -24.35 -18.02 -47.17
CA ASP A 245 -24.86 -18.87 -48.25
C ASP A 245 -23.68 -19.29 -49.14
N HIS A 246 -23.60 -20.58 -49.41
CA HIS A 246 -22.86 -21.13 -50.53
C HIS A 246 -23.85 -21.82 -51.48
N PRO A 247 -23.71 -21.58 -52.81
CA PRO A 247 -24.14 -22.56 -53.81
C PRO A 247 -23.05 -23.61 -53.99
#